data_f0520ff8c37d03ef30880480562f4a6f
#
_entry.id   f0520ff8c37d03ef30880480562f4a6f
#
_cell.length_a   1.000
_cell.length_b   1.000
_cell.length_c   1.000
_cell.angle_alpha   90.00
_cell.angle_beta   90.00
_cell.angle_gamma   90.00
#
_symmetry.space_group_name_H-M   'P 1'
#
loop_
_entity.id
_entity.type
_entity.pdbx_description
1 polymer ?
#
loop_
_entity_poly.entity_id
_entity_poly.type
_entity_poly.pdbx_seq_one_letter_code
_entity_poly.pdbx_strand_id
1 'polypeptide(L)'
;IPVGFKSAIVYLFATVFTRGLAIITTPIFTRIMTTDQVGVVNLYSSWYSMITVVSTLALTSGGFSIALREFEKERDQYVSSVLSLTSIVAIGLALLYFVAPSFWNNITGLPTHLMILLLIGLLVAPARDFWLSRQRFEYRYKLSGAMTVLSAVAASGLAVAAVLYANSIGFSDIASVRLFANYSIIYGVAFVIWLSIFLKGRCFYSSKYWKFSLQLSLPLIGYSIASQILSVSDRLMISKMVGNSAVGVYSTLYTVSSLSLMVWTAINASFEPYLYQNMENPKSKIKKLSMSMLGMYSLVAILLVYLAPEIVRILATKEYYKGIYIMPPIAGGVYFIAVSNLYSDILVYLKKTKMVMVSSAIAAALNVVLNYIMINAYGYMAAAYTTLISYIVMALLLSIWANREFKKHIKEVDFVYDNKLILAISIMTLIVSLFAISIYDYAIVRYAVAAVIFIATAVYGIHYLKQNKDMKKDRA
;
A
#
# COMPACT_ATOMS: atom_id res chain seq x y z
N ILE A 1 5.49 -16.04 25.66
CA ILE A 1 5.05 -15.66 24.31
C ILE A 1 6.27 -15.71 23.42
N PRO A 2 6.25 -16.48 22.28
CA PRO A 2 7.37 -16.58 21.34
C PRO A 2 7.83 -15.22 20.84
N VAL A 3 9.15 -15.04 20.64
CA VAL A 3 9.76 -13.77 20.21
C VAL A 3 9.17 -13.28 18.88
N GLY A 4 8.89 -14.21 17.96
CA GLY A 4 8.23 -13.89 16.68
C GLY A 4 6.86 -13.25 16.84
N PHE A 5 6.05 -13.69 17.79
CA PHE A 5 4.73 -13.10 18.06
C PHE A 5 4.83 -11.70 18.66
N LYS A 6 5.77 -11.48 19.61
CA LYS A 6 6.05 -10.12 20.15
C LYS A 6 6.51 -9.17 19.04
N SER A 7 7.36 -9.66 18.15
CA SER A 7 7.85 -8.91 16.99
C SER A 7 6.71 -8.50 16.05
N ALA A 8 5.82 -9.44 15.71
CA ALA A 8 4.67 -9.18 14.85
C ALA A 8 3.74 -8.10 15.43
N ILE A 9 3.45 -8.16 16.75
CA ILE A 9 2.61 -7.16 17.43
C ILE A 9 3.23 -5.77 17.36
N VAL A 10 4.55 -5.64 17.62
CA VAL A 10 5.22 -4.34 17.59
C VAL A 10 5.21 -3.75 16.19
N TYR A 11 5.46 -4.54 15.15
CA TYR A 11 5.41 -4.05 13.77
C TYR A 11 4.00 -3.70 13.31
N LEU A 12 3.00 -4.49 13.70
CA LEU A 12 1.59 -4.16 13.44
C LEU A 12 1.22 -2.84 14.11
N PHE A 13 1.56 -2.68 15.40
CA PHE A 13 1.33 -1.44 16.13
C PHE A 13 2.01 -0.24 15.46
N ALA A 14 3.31 -0.36 15.12
CA ALA A 14 4.04 0.72 14.45
C ALA A 14 3.39 1.09 13.10
N THR A 15 2.93 0.10 12.32
CA THR A 15 2.26 0.35 11.04
C THR A 15 0.90 1.02 11.22
N VAL A 16 0.08 0.55 12.15
CA VAL A 16 -1.22 1.15 12.46
C VAL A 16 -1.05 2.57 13.00
N PHE A 17 -0.08 2.76 13.90
CA PHE A 17 0.21 4.07 14.49
C PHE A 17 0.66 5.09 13.43
N THR A 18 1.58 4.73 12.54
CA THR A 18 2.08 5.64 11.49
C THR A 18 0.97 6.01 10.49
N ARG A 19 0.11 5.07 10.13
CA ARG A 19 -1.05 5.37 9.29
C ARG A 19 -2.10 6.20 10.03
N GLY A 20 -2.34 5.92 11.31
CA GLY A 20 -3.22 6.71 12.16
C GLY A 20 -2.74 8.16 12.30
N LEU A 21 -1.43 8.35 12.45
CA LEU A 21 -0.82 9.68 12.50
C LEU A 21 -1.06 10.47 11.21
N ALA A 22 -0.97 9.83 10.05
CA ALA A 22 -1.30 10.46 8.76
C ALA A 22 -2.77 10.91 8.71
N ILE A 23 -3.70 10.11 9.25
CA ILE A 23 -5.12 10.47 9.33
C ILE A 23 -5.34 11.67 10.26
N ILE A 24 -4.69 11.67 11.44
CA ILE A 24 -4.80 12.75 12.42
C ILE A 24 -4.24 14.07 11.87
N THR A 25 -3.20 14.03 11.07
CA THR A 25 -2.59 15.23 10.46
C THR A 25 -3.34 15.71 9.21
N THR A 26 -4.11 14.85 8.55
CA THR A 26 -4.88 15.22 7.36
C THR A 26 -5.79 16.45 7.57
N PRO A 27 -6.61 16.53 8.63
CA PRO A 27 -7.46 17.70 8.87
C PRO A 27 -6.68 19.01 9.01
N ILE A 28 -5.47 18.96 9.54
CA ILE A 28 -4.61 20.13 9.70
C ILE A 28 -4.19 20.63 8.31
N PHE A 29 -3.64 19.71 7.50
CA PHE A 29 -3.17 20.06 6.16
C PHE A 29 -4.28 20.49 5.22
N THR A 30 -5.43 19.83 5.22
CA THR A 30 -6.55 20.17 4.36
C THR A 30 -7.23 21.50 4.70
N ARG A 31 -7.05 22.01 5.94
CA ARG A 31 -7.58 23.32 6.35
C ARG A 31 -6.61 24.48 6.09
N ILE A 32 -5.30 24.20 6.01
CA ILE A 32 -4.26 25.23 5.83
C ILE A 32 -3.84 25.32 4.37
N MET A 33 -3.72 24.17 3.70
CA MET A 33 -3.26 24.06 2.32
C MET A 33 -4.43 24.08 1.35
N THR A 34 -4.23 24.66 0.17
CA THR A 34 -5.21 24.53 -0.91
C THR A 34 -5.22 23.09 -1.47
N THR A 35 -6.31 22.73 -2.16
CA THR A 35 -6.40 21.43 -2.84
C THR A 35 -5.27 21.21 -3.84
N ASP A 36 -4.81 22.27 -4.52
CA ASP A 36 -3.67 22.21 -5.43
C ASP A 36 -2.35 21.88 -4.70
N GLN A 37 -2.08 22.54 -3.59
CA GLN A 37 -0.90 22.26 -2.77
C GLN A 37 -0.92 20.84 -2.19
N VAL A 38 -2.07 20.36 -1.74
CA VAL A 38 -2.25 18.95 -1.31
C VAL A 38 -2.03 18.01 -2.51
N GLY A 39 -2.47 18.42 -3.70
CA GLY A 39 -2.26 17.70 -4.95
C GLY A 39 -0.78 17.53 -5.28
N VAL A 40 0.02 18.60 -5.19
CA VAL A 40 1.49 18.56 -5.39
C VAL A 40 2.15 17.56 -4.44
N VAL A 41 1.78 17.56 -3.16
CA VAL A 41 2.32 16.61 -2.17
C VAL A 41 1.99 15.16 -2.55
N ASN A 42 0.77 14.89 -3.00
CA ASN A 42 0.36 13.55 -3.41
C ASN A 42 1.02 13.15 -4.75
N LEU A 43 1.19 14.08 -5.67
CA LEU A 43 1.90 13.87 -6.93
C LEU A 43 3.37 13.49 -6.68
N TYR A 44 4.06 14.24 -5.80
CA TYR A 44 5.41 13.92 -5.35
C TYR A 44 5.49 12.50 -4.77
N SER A 45 4.59 12.16 -3.85
CA SER A 45 4.55 10.84 -3.22
C SER A 45 4.30 9.72 -4.23
N SER A 46 3.48 9.96 -5.26
CA SER A 46 3.17 9.02 -6.33
C SER A 46 4.39 8.76 -7.22
N TRP A 47 5.08 9.82 -7.65
CA TRP A 47 6.33 9.69 -8.41
C TRP A 47 7.43 9.03 -7.58
N TYR A 48 7.60 9.45 -6.32
CA TYR A 48 8.57 8.85 -5.42
C TYR A 48 8.36 7.34 -5.28
N SER A 49 7.13 6.90 -5.02
CA SER A 49 6.83 5.46 -4.86
C SER A 49 7.02 4.68 -6.16
N MET A 50 6.68 5.26 -7.32
CA MET A 50 6.88 4.63 -8.63
C MET A 50 8.36 4.46 -8.97
N ILE A 51 9.17 5.50 -8.79
CA ILE A 51 10.59 5.47 -9.13
C ILE A 51 11.39 4.65 -8.12
N THR A 52 10.96 4.59 -6.85
CA THR A 52 11.61 3.79 -5.81
C THR A 52 11.66 2.30 -6.17
N VAL A 53 10.64 1.75 -6.84
CA VAL A 53 10.67 0.35 -7.29
C VAL A 53 11.83 0.10 -8.26
N VAL A 54 12.07 1.05 -9.16
CA VAL A 54 13.18 0.97 -10.13
C VAL A 54 14.52 1.17 -9.42
N SER A 55 14.65 2.19 -8.54
CA SER A 55 15.91 2.51 -7.87
C SER A 55 16.35 1.43 -6.88
N THR A 56 15.41 0.76 -6.21
CA THR A 56 15.71 -0.33 -5.26
C THR A 56 15.82 -1.69 -5.92
N LEU A 57 15.51 -1.82 -7.22
CA LEU A 57 15.50 -3.09 -7.97
C LEU A 57 14.67 -4.18 -7.25
N ALA A 58 13.64 -3.80 -6.52
CA ALA A 58 12.80 -4.65 -5.69
C ALA A 58 13.57 -5.58 -4.72
N LEU A 59 14.80 -5.22 -4.35
CA LEU A 59 15.73 -6.05 -3.57
C LEU A 59 15.18 -6.41 -2.18
N THR A 60 14.36 -5.54 -1.58
CA THR A 60 13.72 -5.78 -0.28
C THR A 60 12.53 -6.74 -0.33
N SER A 61 12.00 -7.02 -1.52
CA SER A 61 10.73 -7.73 -1.73
C SER A 61 10.85 -9.27 -1.71
N GLY A 62 11.73 -9.85 -0.91
CA GLY A 62 11.80 -11.31 -0.70
C GLY A 62 13.20 -11.91 -0.80
N GLY A 63 14.06 -11.45 -1.69
CA GLY A 63 15.43 -11.96 -1.83
C GLY A 63 16.37 -11.58 -0.68
N PHE A 64 16.14 -10.43 -0.05
CA PHE A 64 17.00 -9.88 0.98
C PHE A 64 17.08 -10.76 2.25
N SER A 65 15.95 -11.27 2.74
CA SER A 65 15.94 -12.17 3.89
C SER A 65 16.60 -13.50 3.62
N ILE A 66 16.47 -14.03 2.39
CA ILE A 66 17.16 -15.25 1.95
C ILE A 66 18.67 -15.03 1.94
N ALA A 67 19.11 -13.89 1.40
CA ALA A 67 20.51 -13.51 1.36
C ALA A 67 21.12 -13.28 2.75
N LEU A 68 20.38 -12.68 3.69
CA LEU A 68 20.82 -12.54 5.09
C LEU A 68 21.06 -13.89 5.79
N ARG A 69 20.34 -14.93 5.36
CA ARG A 69 20.57 -16.30 5.83
C ARG A 69 21.78 -16.94 5.13
N GLU A 70 21.86 -16.81 3.82
CA GLU A 70 22.95 -17.38 3.00
C GLU A 70 24.31 -16.81 3.39
N PHE A 71 24.37 -15.48 3.60
CA PHE A 71 25.60 -14.76 3.96
C PHE A 71 25.68 -14.44 5.45
N GLU A 72 25.36 -15.39 6.32
CA GLU A 72 25.23 -15.16 7.76
C GLU A 72 26.48 -14.54 8.40
N LYS A 73 27.67 -15.00 8.02
CA LYS A 73 28.95 -14.51 8.52
C LYS A 73 29.42 -13.20 7.86
N GLU A 74 28.81 -12.84 6.72
CA GLU A 74 29.22 -11.71 5.87
C GLU A 74 28.09 -10.68 5.72
N ARG A 75 27.10 -10.65 6.65
CA ARG A 75 25.90 -9.80 6.55
C ARG A 75 26.20 -8.33 6.35
N ASP A 76 27.20 -7.79 7.07
CA ASP A 76 27.56 -6.38 6.95
C ASP A 76 28.14 -6.05 5.58
N GLN A 77 29.00 -6.92 5.04
CA GLN A 77 29.57 -6.78 3.70
C GLN A 77 28.49 -6.92 2.62
N TYR A 78 27.60 -7.90 2.77
CA TYR A 78 26.47 -8.11 1.87
C TYR A 78 25.57 -6.86 1.79
N VAL A 79 25.10 -6.36 2.94
CA VAL A 79 24.21 -5.20 2.99
C VAL A 79 24.88 -3.95 2.43
N SER A 80 26.17 -3.73 2.73
CA SER A 80 26.95 -2.62 2.19
C SER A 80 27.08 -2.70 0.66
N SER A 81 27.40 -3.88 0.13
CA SER A 81 27.56 -4.07 -1.32
C SER A 81 26.23 -3.90 -2.08
N VAL A 82 25.11 -4.41 -1.53
CA VAL A 82 23.79 -4.27 -2.15
C VAL A 82 23.27 -2.84 -2.05
N LEU A 83 23.61 -2.12 -0.96
CA LEU A 83 23.31 -0.69 -0.85
C LEU A 83 24.09 0.13 -1.88
N SER A 84 25.34 -0.23 -2.19
CA SER A 84 26.10 0.39 -3.31
C SER A 84 25.39 0.22 -4.63
N LEU A 85 24.83 -0.97 -4.92
CA LEU A 85 24.09 -1.23 -6.14
C LEU A 85 22.90 -0.29 -6.29
N THR A 86 22.08 -0.14 -5.25
CA THR A 86 20.94 0.80 -5.28
C THR A 86 21.39 2.25 -5.35
N SER A 87 22.50 2.61 -4.70
CA SER A 87 23.09 3.94 -4.76
C SER A 87 23.58 4.29 -6.17
N ILE A 88 24.19 3.34 -6.87
CA ILE A 88 24.62 3.52 -8.28
C ILE A 88 23.41 3.74 -9.18
N VAL A 89 22.34 2.97 -9.01
CA VAL A 89 21.10 3.19 -9.79
C VAL A 89 20.51 4.56 -9.50
N ALA A 90 20.45 4.97 -8.23
CA ALA A 90 19.95 6.30 -7.85
C ALA A 90 20.80 7.44 -8.43
N ILE A 91 22.13 7.29 -8.42
CA ILE A 91 23.05 8.26 -9.06
C ILE A 91 22.83 8.27 -10.58
N GLY A 92 22.66 7.11 -11.21
CA GLY A 92 22.34 7.03 -12.65
C GLY A 92 21.03 7.76 -13.00
N LEU A 93 19.99 7.60 -12.18
CA LEU A 93 18.73 8.34 -12.34
C LEU A 93 18.91 9.85 -12.12
N ALA A 94 19.76 10.25 -11.16
CA ALA A 94 20.09 11.66 -10.94
C ALA A 94 20.86 12.25 -12.15
N LEU A 95 21.83 11.55 -12.69
CA LEU A 95 22.54 11.96 -13.90
C LEU A 95 21.58 12.10 -15.08
N LEU A 96 20.69 11.13 -15.28
CA LEU A 96 19.66 11.18 -16.32
C LEU A 96 18.74 12.40 -16.16
N TYR A 97 18.37 12.74 -14.93
CA TYR A 97 17.60 13.94 -14.64
C TYR A 97 18.38 15.22 -15.03
N PHE A 98 19.64 15.32 -14.61
CA PHE A 98 20.46 16.54 -14.85
C PHE A 98 20.84 16.76 -16.31
N VAL A 99 20.75 15.75 -17.18
CA VAL A 99 20.93 15.92 -18.64
C VAL A 99 19.80 16.78 -19.23
N ALA A 100 18.56 16.65 -18.75
CA ALA A 100 17.41 17.37 -19.28
C ALA A 100 16.37 17.71 -18.19
N PRO A 101 16.70 18.61 -17.22
CA PRO A 101 15.80 18.90 -16.08
C PRO A 101 14.43 19.39 -16.52
N SER A 102 14.35 20.29 -17.50
CA SER A 102 13.09 20.84 -17.99
C SER A 102 12.16 19.78 -18.60
N PHE A 103 12.73 18.80 -19.30
CA PHE A 103 11.98 17.67 -19.85
C PHE A 103 11.34 16.82 -18.74
N TRP A 104 12.13 16.48 -17.73
CA TRP A 104 11.64 15.67 -16.60
C TRP A 104 10.64 16.43 -15.73
N ASN A 105 10.88 17.72 -15.47
CA ASN A 105 9.94 18.57 -14.75
C ASN A 105 8.60 18.66 -15.49
N ASN A 106 8.64 18.76 -16.82
CA ASN A 106 7.41 18.76 -17.61
C ASN A 106 6.68 17.40 -17.55
N ILE A 107 7.40 16.28 -17.61
CA ILE A 107 6.80 14.94 -17.50
C ILE A 107 6.20 14.74 -16.11
N THR A 108 6.94 15.07 -15.07
CA THR A 108 6.51 14.78 -13.69
C THR A 108 5.51 15.80 -13.14
N GLY A 109 5.48 17.01 -13.71
CA GLY A 109 4.72 18.13 -13.15
C GLY A 109 5.30 18.66 -11.83
N LEU A 110 6.55 18.29 -11.48
CA LEU A 110 7.24 18.71 -10.27
C LEU A 110 8.32 19.75 -10.59
N PRO A 111 8.46 20.80 -9.77
CA PRO A 111 9.55 21.76 -9.91
C PRO A 111 10.90 21.13 -9.52
N THR A 112 11.99 21.74 -10.00
CA THR A 112 13.37 21.24 -9.83
C THR A 112 13.74 20.94 -8.38
N HIS A 113 13.37 21.80 -7.42
CA HIS A 113 13.70 21.58 -6.00
C HIS A 113 13.02 20.33 -5.42
N LEU A 114 11.79 20.01 -5.85
CA LEU A 114 11.11 18.78 -5.44
C LEU A 114 11.69 17.55 -6.15
N MET A 115 12.13 17.68 -7.39
CA MET A 115 12.86 16.61 -8.08
C MET A 115 14.20 16.31 -7.40
N ILE A 116 14.95 17.31 -6.95
CA ILE A 116 16.18 17.13 -6.17
C ILE A 116 15.88 16.42 -4.85
N LEU A 117 14.84 16.84 -4.12
CA LEU A 117 14.41 16.18 -2.89
C LEU A 117 14.07 14.71 -3.13
N LEU A 118 13.39 14.40 -4.24
CA LEU A 118 13.07 13.03 -4.64
C LEU A 118 14.33 12.21 -4.90
N LEU A 119 15.29 12.73 -5.65
CA LEU A 119 16.55 12.06 -5.98
C LEU A 119 17.41 11.79 -4.73
N ILE A 120 17.46 12.73 -3.79
CA ILE A 120 18.09 12.51 -2.49
C ILE A 120 17.43 11.33 -1.76
N GLY A 121 16.10 11.29 -1.78
CA GLY A 121 15.34 10.18 -1.20
C GLY A 121 15.68 8.82 -1.84
N LEU A 122 15.77 8.75 -3.16
CA LEU A 122 16.15 7.52 -3.87
C LEU A 122 17.54 7.02 -3.48
N LEU A 123 18.46 7.93 -3.14
CA LEU A 123 19.83 7.57 -2.73
C LEU A 123 19.86 7.02 -1.31
N VAL A 124 19.18 7.67 -0.36
CA VAL A 124 19.37 7.36 1.08
C VAL A 124 18.30 6.43 1.66
N ALA A 125 17.05 6.49 1.18
CA ALA A 125 15.95 5.72 1.76
C ALA A 125 16.13 4.20 1.69
N PRO A 126 16.74 3.59 0.65
CA PRO A 126 17.00 2.15 0.60
C PRO A 126 17.80 1.65 1.80
N ALA A 127 18.71 2.46 2.35
CA ALA A 127 19.49 2.10 3.54
C ALA A 127 18.59 1.85 4.76
N ARG A 128 17.57 2.69 4.97
CA ARG A 128 16.58 2.51 6.03
C ARG A 128 15.77 1.24 5.83
N ASP A 129 15.37 0.94 4.61
CA ASP A 129 14.56 -0.24 4.29
C ASP A 129 15.35 -1.54 4.48
N PHE A 130 16.63 -1.58 4.05
CA PHE A 130 17.54 -2.70 4.33
C PHE A 130 17.78 -2.87 5.82
N TRP A 131 18.01 -1.78 6.53
CA TRP A 131 18.21 -1.83 7.98
C TRP A 131 16.96 -2.36 8.69
N LEU A 132 15.78 -1.85 8.39
CA LEU A 132 14.51 -2.33 8.96
C LEU A 132 14.25 -3.80 8.64
N SER A 133 14.53 -4.24 7.41
CA SER A 133 14.40 -5.63 6.99
C SER A 133 15.36 -6.54 7.75
N ARG A 134 16.60 -6.09 7.97
CA ARG A 134 17.57 -6.79 8.80
C ARG A 134 17.13 -6.89 10.26
N GLN A 135 16.65 -5.78 10.86
CA GLN A 135 16.16 -5.80 12.24
C GLN A 135 14.97 -6.77 12.41
N ARG A 136 14.09 -6.86 11.40
CA ARG A 136 13.01 -7.86 11.39
C ARG A 136 13.54 -9.29 11.33
N PHE A 137 14.49 -9.54 10.47
CA PHE A 137 15.13 -10.85 10.33
C PHE A 137 15.85 -11.29 11.62
N GLU A 138 16.52 -10.36 12.31
CA GLU A 138 17.25 -10.59 13.56
C GLU A 138 16.33 -10.51 14.81
N TYR A 139 15.01 -10.34 14.65
CA TYR A 139 14.03 -10.17 15.74
C TYR A 139 14.33 -9.00 16.69
N ARG A 140 15.03 -7.98 16.24
CA ARG A 140 15.33 -6.75 17.00
C ARG A 140 14.18 -5.75 16.91
N TYR A 141 12.98 -6.19 17.20
CA TYR A 141 11.73 -5.47 16.98
C TYR A 141 11.57 -4.19 17.82
N LYS A 142 12.17 -4.13 19.03
CA LYS A 142 12.05 -2.97 19.91
C LYS A 142 12.68 -1.72 19.27
N LEU A 143 13.92 -1.85 18.80
CA LEU A 143 14.67 -0.74 18.20
C LEU A 143 14.02 -0.29 16.87
N SER A 144 13.67 -1.23 16.00
CA SER A 144 13.07 -0.91 14.72
C SER A 144 11.65 -0.34 14.86
N GLY A 145 10.85 -0.86 15.80
CA GLY A 145 9.53 -0.31 16.09
C GLY A 145 9.61 1.11 16.67
N ALA A 146 10.50 1.33 17.66
CA ALA A 146 10.72 2.65 18.24
C ALA A 146 11.20 3.66 17.17
N MET A 147 12.15 3.28 16.33
CA MET A 147 12.67 4.14 15.27
C MET A 147 11.61 4.49 14.25
N THR A 148 10.76 3.53 13.87
CA THR A 148 9.64 3.77 12.94
C THR A 148 8.64 4.78 13.53
N VAL A 149 8.23 4.59 14.79
CA VAL A 149 7.27 5.47 15.44
C VAL A 149 7.87 6.86 15.70
N LEU A 150 9.07 6.94 16.29
CA LEU A 150 9.71 8.21 16.61
C LEU A 150 10.00 9.05 15.35
N SER A 151 10.52 8.42 14.30
CA SER A 151 10.76 9.13 13.03
C SER A 151 9.47 9.63 12.39
N ALA A 152 8.36 8.86 12.47
CA ALA A 152 7.07 9.29 11.95
C ALA A 152 6.49 10.46 12.75
N VAL A 153 6.55 10.40 14.09
CA VAL A 153 6.09 11.51 14.97
C VAL A 153 6.92 12.77 14.73
N ALA A 154 8.25 12.65 14.70
CA ALA A 154 9.13 13.78 14.46
C ALA A 154 8.91 14.41 13.06
N ALA A 155 8.80 13.59 12.02
CA ALA A 155 8.58 14.06 10.66
C ALA A 155 7.21 14.75 10.51
N SER A 156 6.14 14.12 11.02
CA SER A 156 4.79 14.70 10.97
C SER A 156 4.68 15.95 11.84
N GLY A 157 5.27 15.94 13.04
CA GLY A 157 5.29 17.10 13.95
C GLY A 157 6.03 18.29 13.34
N LEU A 158 7.21 18.05 12.77
CA LEU A 158 7.97 19.09 12.05
C LEU A 158 7.21 19.62 10.84
N ALA A 159 6.58 18.73 10.05
CA ALA A 159 5.79 19.14 8.90
C ALA A 159 4.58 20.01 9.31
N VAL A 160 3.87 19.66 10.38
CA VAL A 160 2.77 20.47 10.90
C VAL A 160 3.28 21.82 11.40
N ALA A 161 4.33 21.86 12.22
CA ALA A 161 4.91 23.08 12.74
C ALA A 161 5.41 24.01 11.62
N ALA A 162 6.11 23.46 10.62
CA ALA A 162 6.62 24.22 9.48
C ALA A 162 5.49 24.80 8.62
N VAL A 163 4.43 24.02 8.39
CA VAL A 163 3.26 24.48 7.62
C VAL A 163 2.50 25.59 8.36
N LEU A 164 2.29 25.44 9.66
CA LEU A 164 1.66 26.47 10.48
C LEU A 164 2.46 27.77 10.48
N TYR A 165 3.79 27.67 10.63
CA TYR A 165 4.70 28.81 10.58
C TYR A 165 4.69 29.48 9.18
N ALA A 166 4.83 28.68 8.11
CA ALA A 166 4.79 29.21 6.74
C ALA A 166 3.47 29.92 6.42
N ASN A 167 2.35 29.36 6.89
CA ASN A 167 1.04 29.99 6.73
C ASN A 167 0.93 31.31 7.52
N SER A 168 1.49 31.39 8.73
CA SER A 168 1.45 32.60 9.58
C SER A 168 2.23 33.78 8.96
N ILE A 169 3.28 33.51 8.18
CA ILE A 169 4.08 34.51 7.48
C ILE A 169 3.62 34.77 6.01
N GLY A 170 2.53 34.12 5.58
CA GLY A 170 1.97 34.27 4.24
C GLY A 170 2.84 33.67 3.12
N PHE A 171 3.64 32.64 3.44
CA PHE A 171 4.47 31.97 2.43
C PHE A 171 3.61 31.21 1.42
N SER A 172 3.86 31.38 0.14
CA SER A 172 2.98 30.87 -0.93
C SER A 172 3.13 29.38 -1.22
N ASP A 173 4.36 28.83 -1.16
CA ASP A 173 4.65 27.42 -1.50
C ASP A 173 4.67 26.51 -0.26
N ILE A 174 3.51 26.38 0.38
CA ILE A 174 3.33 25.54 1.58
C ILE A 174 3.54 24.06 1.25
N ALA A 175 3.28 23.63 0.00
CA ALA A 175 3.49 22.25 -0.44
C ALA A 175 4.96 21.84 -0.30
N SER A 176 5.87 22.68 -0.81
CA SER A 176 7.31 22.44 -0.68
C SER A 176 7.76 22.46 0.78
N VAL A 177 7.29 23.42 1.58
CA VAL A 177 7.59 23.49 3.02
C VAL A 177 7.21 22.19 3.72
N ARG A 178 6.00 21.70 3.46
CA ARG A 178 5.52 20.42 4.04
C ARG A 178 6.41 19.26 3.63
N LEU A 179 6.76 19.14 2.35
CA LEU A 179 7.59 18.06 1.83
C LEU A 179 8.99 18.11 2.41
N PHE A 180 9.66 19.27 2.38
CA PHE A 180 11.00 19.44 2.95
C PHE A 180 11.02 19.14 4.45
N ALA A 181 10.07 19.66 5.21
CA ALA A 181 9.99 19.42 6.66
C ALA A 181 9.75 17.93 6.97
N ASN A 182 8.84 17.26 6.27
CA ASN A 182 8.56 15.84 6.47
C ASN A 182 9.76 14.95 6.10
N TYR A 183 10.35 15.19 4.94
CA TYR A 183 11.42 14.33 4.42
C TYR A 183 12.79 14.65 5.01
N SER A 184 13.05 15.85 5.58
CA SER A 184 14.30 16.16 6.26
C SER A 184 14.61 15.18 7.41
N ILE A 185 13.60 14.85 8.22
CA ILE A 185 13.75 13.87 9.32
C ILE A 185 13.94 12.46 8.74
N ILE A 186 13.10 12.06 7.77
CA ILE A 186 13.13 10.71 7.21
C ILE A 186 14.46 10.45 6.50
N TYR A 187 14.90 11.39 5.66
CA TYR A 187 16.14 11.28 4.90
C TYR A 187 17.38 11.51 5.77
N GLY A 188 17.29 12.36 6.80
CA GLY A 188 18.36 12.53 7.77
C GLY A 188 18.66 11.24 8.53
N VAL A 189 17.62 10.57 9.04
CA VAL A 189 17.73 9.24 9.66
C VAL A 189 18.26 8.21 8.66
N ALA A 190 17.73 8.20 7.45
CA ALA A 190 18.16 7.27 6.40
C ALA A 190 19.64 7.50 6.02
N PHE A 191 20.11 8.75 5.99
CA PHE A 191 21.50 9.10 5.69
C PHE A 191 22.47 8.62 6.79
N VAL A 192 22.10 8.78 8.06
CA VAL A 192 22.90 8.24 9.18
C VAL A 192 23.02 6.72 9.08
N ILE A 193 21.92 6.03 8.73
CA ILE A 193 21.92 4.57 8.51
C ILE A 193 22.79 4.23 7.29
N TRP A 194 22.66 4.97 6.21
CA TRP A 194 23.44 4.81 4.98
C TRP A 194 24.94 4.86 5.26
N LEU A 195 25.40 5.88 5.98
CA LEU A 195 26.79 5.99 6.43
C LEU A 195 27.19 4.81 7.32
N SER A 196 26.35 4.44 8.29
CA SER A 196 26.64 3.36 9.22
C SER A 196 26.80 2.00 8.54
N ILE A 197 26.02 1.74 7.50
CA ILE A 197 26.13 0.49 6.69
C ILE A 197 27.47 0.46 5.96
N PHE A 198 27.87 1.56 5.33
CA PHE A 198 29.15 1.61 4.60
C PHE A 198 30.35 1.55 5.53
N LEU A 199 30.30 2.24 6.69
CA LEU A 199 31.39 2.21 7.67
C LEU A 199 31.59 0.83 8.29
N LYS A 200 30.51 0.06 8.48
CA LYS A 200 30.58 -1.31 9.03
C LYS A 200 30.94 -2.36 7.98
N GLY A 201 30.26 -2.31 6.84
CA GLY A 201 30.40 -3.35 5.82
C GLY A 201 31.65 -3.21 4.96
N ARG A 202 32.10 -1.99 4.69
CA ARG A 202 33.31 -1.64 3.90
C ARG A 202 33.44 -2.40 2.59
N CYS A 203 32.33 -2.86 2.02
CA CYS A 203 32.26 -3.60 0.76
C CYS A 203 31.35 -2.85 -0.22
N PHE A 204 31.95 -2.18 -1.19
CA PHE A 204 31.20 -1.40 -2.18
C PHE A 204 30.76 -2.25 -3.38
N TYR A 205 31.54 -3.26 -3.73
CA TYR A 205 31.25 -4.13 -4.86
C TYR A 205 31.57 -5.58 -4.53
N SER A 206 30.65 -6.47 -4.86
CA SER A 206 30.88 -7.92 -4.88
C SER A 206 29.99 -8.58 -5.93
N SER A 207 30.62 -9.16 -6.97
CA SER A 207 29.89 -9.87 -8.01
C SER A 207 29.05 -11.03 -7.45
N LYS A 208 29.54 -11.71 -6.40
CA LYS A 208 28.83 -12.78 -5.68
C LYS A 208 27.49 -12.27 -5.12
N TYR A 209 27.49 -11.14 -4.38
CA TYR A 209 26.30 -10.58 -3.73
C TYR A 209 25.33 -9.98 -4.74
N TRP A 210 25.85 -9.25 -5.73
CA TRP A 210 25.01 -8.62 -6.76
C TRP A 210 24.31 -9.67 -7.62
N LYS A 211 25.06 -10.69 -8.11
CA LYS A 211 24.47 -11.76 -8.93
C LYS A 211 23.39 -12.52 -8.15
N PHE A 212 23.64 -12.88 -6.91
CA PHE A 212 22.67 -13.56 -6.05
C PHE A 212 21.41 -12.73 -5.86
N SER A 213 21.56 -11.45 -5.48
CA SER A 213 20.44 -10.56 -5.22
C SER A 213 19.61 -10.27 -6.47
N LEU A 214 20.29 -10.00 -7.60
CA LEU A 214 19.61 -9.72 -8.87
C LEU A 214 18.88 -10.96 -9.41
N GLN A 215 19.42 -12.15 -9.28
CA GLN A 215 18.74 -13.39 -9.68
C GLN A 215 17.42 -13.60 -8.94
N LEU A 216 17.37 -13.22 -7.66
CA LEU A 216 16.15 -13.33 -6.86
C LEU A 216 15.17 -12.16 -7.08
N SER A 217 15.67 -10.94 -7.32
CA SER A 217 14.83 -9.76 -7.40
C SER A 217 14.31 -9.44 -8.81
N LEU A 218 15.08 -9.74 -9.88
CA LEU A 218 14.69 -9.44 -11.26
C LEU A 218 13.28 -9.96 -11.64
N PRO A 219 12.89 -11.21 -11.29
CA PRO A 219 11.53 -11.67 -11.54
C PRO A 219 10.46 -10.89 -10.78
N LEU A 220 10.82 -10.31 -9.63
CA LEU A 220 9.90 -9.55 -8.77
C LEU A 220 9.76 -8.08 -9.19
N ILE A 221 10.72 -7.53 -9.94
CA ILE A 221 10.66 -6.14 -10.44
C ILE A 221 9.43 -5.95 -11.31
N GLY A 222 9.17 -6.85 -12.26
CA GLY A 222 8.01 -6.75 -13.14
C GLY A 222 6.68 -6.74 -12.38
N TYR A 223 6.53 -7.59 -11.37
CA TYR A 223 5.37 -7.58 -10.49
C TYR A 223 5.27 -6.26 -9.71
N SER A 224 6.38 -5.81 -9.13
CA SER A 224 6.41 -4.58 -8.31
C SER A 224 6.09 -3.34 -9.15
N ILE A 225 6.60 -3.24 -10.38
CA ILE A 225 6.28 -2.15 -11.31
C ILE A 225 4.80 -2.19 -11.69
N ALA A 226 4.27 -3.34 -12.08
CA ALA A 226 2.86 -3.49 -12.45
C ALA A 226 1.92 -3.12 -11.29
N SER A 227 2.23 -3.60 -10.08
CA SER A 227 1.49 -3.28 -8.87
C SER A 227 1.55 -1.78 -8.54
N GLN A 228 2.71 -1.15 -8.74
CA GLN A 228 2.88 0.27 -8.47
C GLN A 228 2.16 1.13 -9.51
N ILE A 229 2.23 0.77 -10.78
CA ILE A 229 1.44 1.44 -11.84
C ILE A 229 -0.05 1.37 -11.48
N LEU A 230 -0.57 0.20 -11.16
CA LEU A 230 -1.98 0.03 -10.78
C LEU A 230 -2.37 0.87 -9.55
N SER A 231 -1.42 1.11 -8.63
CA SER A 231 -1.65 1.84 -7.38
C SER A 231 -1.63 3.37 -7.53
N VAL A 232 -0.87 3.93 -8.49
CA VAL A 232 -0.61 5.38 -8.52
C VAL A 232 -0.83 6.05 -9.88
N SER A 233 -1.01 5.28 -10.97
CA SER A 233 -1.16 5.84 -12.33
C SER A 233 -2.34 6.80 -12.45
N ASP A 234 -3.42 6.54 -11.74
CA ASP A 234 -4.60 7.42 -11.65
C ASP A 234 -4.21 8.84 -11.25
N ARG A 235 -3.40 9.01 -10.19
CA ARG A 235 -2.96 10.31 -9.69
C ARG A 235 -2.05 11.03 -10.68
N LEU A 236 -1.14 10.29 -11.30
CA LEU A 236 -0.22 10.84 -12.31
C LEU A 236 -1.00 11.34 -13.54
N MET A 237 -1.99 10.55 -13.98
CA MET A 237 -2.83 10.90 -15.13
C MET A 237 -3.78 12.04 -14.79
N ILE A 238 -4.42 12.05 -13.62
CA ILE A 238 -5.29 13.16 -13.17
C ILE A 238 -4.49 14.46 -13.11
N SER A 239 -3.25 14.46 -12.61
CA SER A 239 -2.39 15.64 -12.57
C SER A 239 -2.18 16.23 -13.96
N LYS A 240 -1.91 15.39 -14.96
CA LYS A 240 -1.63 15.81 -16.34
C LYS A 240 -2.88 16.26 -17.10
N MET A 241 -4.01 15.59 -16.88
CA MET A 241 -5.21 15.73 -17.68
C MET A 241 -6.22 16.73 -17.09
N VAL A 242 -6.21 16.88 -15.75
CA VAL A 242 -7.18 17.73 -15.03
C VAL A 242 -6.49 18.78 -14.17
N GLY A 243 -5.37 18.43 -13.51
CA GLY A 243 -4.60 19.33 -12.65
C GLY A 243 -4.43 18.85 -11.22
N ASN A 244 -3.55 19.53 -10.48
CA ASN A 244 -3.16 19.09 -9.13
C ASN A 244 -4.28 19.22 -8.10
N SER A 245 -5.18 20.20 -8.24
CA SER A 245 -6.34 20.34 -7.35
C SER A 245 -7.21 19.06 -7.35
N ALA A 246 -7.46 18.50 -8.54
CA ALA A 246 -8.16 17.23 -8.68
C ALA A 246 -7.39 16.06 -8.03
N VAL A 247 -6.04 16.04 -8.14
CA VAL A 247 -5.20 15.05 -7.44
C VAL A 247 -5.34 15.18 -5.93
N GLY A 248 -5.38 16.42 -5.41
CA GLY A 248 -5.54 16.68 -3.98
C GLY A 248 -6.83 16.10 -3.43
N VAL A 249 -7.95 16.38 -4.10
CA VAL A 249 -9.26 15.82 -3.75
C VAL A 249 -9.27 14.30 -3.88
N TYR A 250 -8.90 13.78 -5.04
CA TYR A 250 -8.91 12.35 -5.33
C TYR A 250 -8.06 11.56 -4.33
N SER A 251 -6.80 11.96 -4.12
CA SER A 251 -5.86 11.23 -3.27
C SER A 251 -6.27 11.24 -1.79
N THR A 252 -6.81 12.37 -1.31
CA THR A 252 -7.30 12.46 0.08
C THR A 252 -8.45 11.49 0.31
N LEU A 253 -9.43 11.48 -0.58
CA LEU A 253 -10.60 10.60 -0.48
C LEU A 253 -10.24 9.12 -0.75
N TYR A 254 -9.29 8.86 -1.66
CA TYR A 254 -8.72 7.53 -1.87
C TYR A 254 -8.08 7.00 -0.58
N THR A 255 -7.28 7.83 0.10
CA THR A 255 -6.63 7.45 1.35
C THR A 255 -7.66 7.06 2.41
N VAL A 256 -8.73 7.85 2.55
CA VAL A 256 -9.83 7.54 3.47
C VAL A 256 -10.51 6.21 3.10
N SER A 257 -10.84 6.02 1.83
CA SER A 257 -11.50 4.79 1.36
C SER A 257 -10.63 3.54 1.55
N SER A 258 -9.31 3.71 1.47
CA SER A 258 -8.35 2.61 1.63
C SER A 258 -8.06 2.22 3.09
N LEU A 259 -8.61 2.93 4.08
CA LEU A 259 -8.42 2.60 5.51
C LEU A 259 -8.90 1.20 5.86
N SER A 260 -9.96 0.72 5.22
CA SER A 260 -10.44 -0.65 5.38
C SER A 260 -9.35 -1.70 5.10
N LEU A 261 -8.40 -1.40 4.20
CA LEU A 261 -7.31 -2.32 3.86
C LEU A 261 -6.39 -2.63 5.06
N MET A 262 -6.32 -1.73 6.05
CA MET A 262 -5.58 -2.00 7.29
C MET A 262 -6.20 -3.16 8.07
N VAL A 263 -7.53 -3.22 8.10
CA VAL A 263 -8.27 -4.32 8.75
C VAL A 263 -8.00 -5.63 8.00
N TRP A 264 -8.09 -5.60 6.67
CA TRP A 264 -7.75 -6.76 5.84
C TRP A 264 -6.33 -7.25 6.09
N THR A 265 -5.35 -6.35 6.06
CA THR A 265 -3.92 -6.69 6.26
C THR A 265 -3.70 -7.38 7.62
N ALA A 266 -4.34 -6.87 8.68
CA ALA A 266 -4.23 -7.45 10.02
C ALA A 266 -4.85 -8.87 10.10
N ILE A 267 -6.00 -9.07 9.46
CA ILE A 267 -6.68 -10.36 9.41
C ILE A 267 -5.88 -11.35 8.57
N ASN A 268 -5.45 -10.95 7.37
CA ASN A 268 -4.72 -11.81 6.45
C ASN A 268 -3.37 -12.27 7.00
N ALA A 269 -2.66 -11.41 7.73
CA ALA A 269 -1.40 -11.76 8.39
C ALA A 269 -1.51 -12.96 9.36
N SER A 270 -2.70 -13.20 9.93
CA SER A 270 -2.95 -14.37 10.78
C SER A 270 -3.47 -15.58 10.00
N PHE A 271 -4.13 -15.35 8.88
CA PHE A 271 -4.73 -16.38 8.03
C PHE A 271 -3.72 -17.04 7.10
N GLU A 272 -2.82 -16.29 6.49
CA GLU A 272 -1.84 -16.78 5.52
C GLU A 272 -0.99 -17.96 6.04
N PRO A 273 -0.40 -17.92 7.25
CA PRO A 273 0.31 -19.08 7.80
C PRO A 273 -0.59 -20.31 8.02
N TYR A 274 -1.85 -20.09 8.44
CA TYR A 274 -2.81 -21.18 8.59
C TYR A 274 -3.17 -21.81 7.24
N LEU A 275 -3.38 -20.98 6.21
CA LEU A 275 -3.62 -21.42 4.85
C LEU A 275 -2.49 -22.34 4.36
N TYR A 276 -1.23 -21.89 4.45
CA TYR A 276 -0.08 -22.64 3.97
C TYR A 276 0.15 -23.96 4.72
N GLN A 277 -0.14 -24.00 6.03
CA GLN A 277 -0.01 -25.23 6.82
C GLN A 277 -1.12 -26.25 6.57
N ASN A 278 -2.27 -25.83 6.04
CA ASN A 278 -3.46 -26.68 5.92
C ASN A 278 -3.98 -26.80 4.48
N MET A 279 -3.22 -26.33 3.49
CA MET A 279 -3.64 -26.28 2.08
C MET A 279 -4.04 -27.65 1.53
N GLU A 280 -3.37 -28.71 1.96
CA GLU A 280 -3.57 -30.10 1.51
C GLU A 280 -4.38 -30.94 2.51
N ASN A 281 -4.87 -30.33 3.59
CA ASN A 281 -5.65 -31.04 4.59
C ASN A 281 -7.15 -31.02 4.26
N PRO A 282 -7.79 -32.17 3.89
CA PRO A 282 -9.20 -32.22 3.53
C PRO A 282 -10.14 -31.86 4.68
N LYS A 283 -9.69 -31.97 5.94
CA LYS A 283 -10.45 -31.56 7.13
C LYS A 283 -10.21 -30.12 7.54
N SER A 284 -9.51 -29.32 6.72
CA SER A 284 -9.19 -27.94 7.05
C SER A 284 -10.44 -27.05 7.12
N LYS A 285 -10.38 -26.05 7.98
CA LYS A 285 -11.44 -25.05 8.13
C LYS A 285 -11.18 -23.82 7.22
N ILE A 286 -10.28 -23.92 6.22
CA ILE A 286 -9.88 -22.81 5.34
C ILE A 286 -11.10 -22.17 4.68
N LYS A 287 -11.98 -22.98 4.07
CA LYS A 287 -13.19 -22.53 3.39
C LYS A 287 -14.08 -21.67 4.30
N LYS A 288 -14.34 -22.15 5.52
CA LYS A 288 -15.17 -21.45 6.51
C LYS A 288 -14.52 -20.15 6.99
N LEU A 289 -13.21 -20.19 7.25
CA LEU A 289 -12.48 -19.04 7.77
C LEU A 289 -12.34 -17.93 6.73
N SER A 290 -11.93 -18.27 5.50
CA SER A 290 -11.79 -17.31 4.43
C SER A 290 -13.11 -16.58 4.12
N MET A 291 -14.23 -17.31 4.17
CA MET A 291 -15.56 -16.71 4.00
C MET A 291 -15.92 -15.77 5.16
N SER A 292 -15.64 -16.20 6.40
CA SER A 292 -15.86 -15.34 7.57
C SER A 292 -15.02 -14.06 7.54
N MET A 293 -13.75 -14.18 7.15
CA MET A 293 -12.85 -13.04 6.99
C MET A 293 -13.36 -12.06 5.93
N LEU A 294 -13.70 -12.60 4.75
CA LEU A 294 -14.16 -11.79 3.62
C LEU A 294 -15.49 -11.12 3.93
N GLY A 295 -16.42 -11.83 4.59
CA GLY A 295 -17.70 -11.27 5.04
C GLY A 295 -17.52 -10.15 6.06
N MET A 296 -16.66 -10.34 7.06
CA MET A 296 -16.34 -9.28 8.02
C MET A 296 -15.70 -8.06 7.35
N TYR A 297 -14.77 -8.29 6.44
CA TYR A 297 -14.12 -7.22 5.69
C TYR A 297 -15.09 -6.45 4.79
N SER A 298 -16.01 -7.16 4.13
CA SER A 298 -17.11 -6.58 3.35
C SER A 298 -17.93 -5.59 4.19
N LEU A 299 -18.37 -6.02 5.38
CA LEU A 299 -19.15 -5.17 6.27
C LEU A 299 -18.38 -3.91 6.71
N VAL A 300 -17.08 -4.03 7.03
CA VAL A 300 -16.22 -2.90 7.37
C VAL A 300 -16.08 -1.93 6.19
N ALA A 301 -15.86 -2.45 4.97
CA ALA A 301 -15.74 -1.62 3.77
C ALA A 301 -17.04 -0.86 3.47
N ILE A 302 -18.19 -1.53 3.56
CA ILE A 302 -19.50 -0.92 3.37
C ILE A 302 -19.76 0.15 4.45
N LEU A 303 -19.52 -0.15 5.73
CA LEU A 303 -19.70 0.80 6.82
C LEU A 303 -18.92 2.10 6.58
N LEU A 304 -17.68 2.00 6.10
CA LEU A 304 -16.81 3.13 5.76
C LEU A 304 -17.42 4.00 4.66
N VAL A 305 -18.05 3.38 3.65
CA VAL A 305 -18.74 4.08 2.56
C VAL A 305 -19.97 4.82 3.08
N TYR A 306 -20.77 4.21 3.94
CA TYR A 306 -21.96 4.85 4.49
C TYR A 306 -21.65 5.99 5.47
N LEU A 307 -20.51 5.96 6.14
CA LEU A 307 -20.00 7.02 7.00
C LEU A 307 -19.10 8.01 6.26
N ALA A 308 -18.92 7.86 4.95
CA ALA A 308 -18.04 8.71 4.16
C ALA A 308 -18.33 10.21 4.28
N PRO A 309 -19.60 10.69 4.23
CA PRO A 309 -19.90 12.12 4.40
C PRO A 309 -19.40 12.69 5.73
N GLU A 310 -19.55 11.97 6.83
CA GLU A 310 -19.08 12.41 8.16
C GLU A 310 -17.57 12.40 8.24
N ILE A 311 -16.94 11.31 7.76
CA ILE A 311 -15.49 11.17 7.76
C ILE A 311 -14.86 12.32 6.95
N VAL A 312 -15.40 12.63 5.78
CA VAL A 312 -14.89 13.71 4.93
C VAL A 312 -15.10 15.08 5.58
N ARG A 313 -16.23 15.33 6.25
CA ARG A 313 -16.48 16.58 6.99
C ARG A 313 -15.49 16.78 8.14
N ILE A 314 -15.07 15.71 8.79
CA ILE A 314 -14.06 15.76 9.87
C ILE A 314 -12.67 16.00 9.29
N LEU A 315 -12.33 15.30 8.20
CA LEU A 315 -10.97 15.23 7.68
C LEU A 315 -10.63 16.33 6.68
N ALA A 316 -11.63 16.97 6.03
CA ALA A 316 -11.39 17.86 4.91
C ALA A 316 -12.37 19.06 4.87
N THR A 317 -12.02 20.08 4.09
CA THR A 317 -12.84 21.27 3.86
C THR A 317 -13.94 21.02 2.83
N LYS A 318 -14.85 22.01 2.67
CA LYS A 318 -15.98 21.94 1.73
C LYS A 318 -15.57 21.66 0.28
N GLU A 319 -14.36 22.06 -0.12
CA GLU A 319 -13.82 21.81 -1.47
C GLU A 319 -13.73 20.33 -1.81
N TYR A 320 -13.55 19.47 -0.81
CA TYR A 320 -13.45 18.00 -0.97
C TYR A 320 -14.83 17.33 -1.07
N TYR A 321 -15.92 17.98 -0.66
CA TYR A 321 -17.24 17.35 -0.56
C TYR A 321 -17.77 16.89 -1.92
N LYS A 322 -17.46 17.61 -3.00
CA LYS A 322 -17.86 17.23 -4.36
C LYS A 322 -17.23 15.90 -4.80
N GLY A 323 -16.08 15.54 -4.24
CA GLY A 323 -15.39 14.31 -4.56
C GLY A 323 -15.91 13.07 -3.83
N ILE A 324 -16.83 13.19 -2.88
CA ILE A 324 -17.27 12.08 -2.02
C ILE A 324 -17.79 10.87 -2.81
N TYR A 325 -18.34 11.11 -4.00
CA TYR A 325 -18.87 10.09 -4.89
C TYR A 325 -17.82 9.12 -5.47
N ILE A 326 -16.50 9.43 -5.31
CA ILE A 326 -15.43 8.49 -5.67
C ILE A 326 -15.22 7.43 -4.58
N MET A 327 -15.68 7.65 -3.35
CA MET A 327 -15.38 6.75 -2.23
C MET A 327 -16.02 5.37 -2.39
N PRO A 328 -17.27 5.20 -2.82
CA PRO A 328 -17.86 3.89 -3.05
C PRO A 328 -17.12 3.03 -4.08
N PRO A 329 -16.80 3.51 -5.30
CA PRO A 329 -16.04 2.70 -6.25
C PRO A 329 -14.61 2.42 -5.79
N ILE A 330 -13.95 3.36 -5.08
CA ILE A 330 -12.61 3.08 -4.52
C ILE A 330 -12.69 2.02 -3.42
N ALA A 331 -13.64 2.10 -2.50
CA ALA A 331 -13.83 1.09 -1.45
C ALA A 331 -14.11 -0.30 -2.06
N GLY A 332 -14.92 -0.35 -3.14
CA GLY A 332 -15.12 -1.55 -3.94
C GLY A 332 -13.81 -2.08 -4.53
N GLY A 333 -13.00 -1.21 -5.15
CA GLY A 333 -11.68 -1.58 -5.68
C GLY A 333 -10.75 -2.14 -4.60
N VAL A 334 -10.70 -1.47 -3.45
CA VAL A 334 -9.90 -1.91 -2.28
C VAL A 334 -10.42 -3.25 -1.72
N TYR A 335 -11.73 -3.50 -1.75
CA TYR A 335 -12.29 -4.82 -1.43
C TYR A 335 -11.77 -5.90 -2.41
N PHE A 336 -11.71 -5.62 -3.71
CA PHE A 336 -11.18 -6.56 -4.69
C PHE A 336 -9.67 -6.80 -4.57
N ILE A 337 -8.90 -5.89 -3.95
CA ILE A 337 -7.51 -6.17 -3.55
C ILE A 337 -7.50 -7.33 -2.54
N ALA A 338 -8.40 -7.33 -1.57
CA ALA A 338 -8.50 -8.41 -0.59
C ALA A 338 -8.87 -9.77 -1.24
N VAL A 339 -9.83 -9.75 -2.17
CA VAL A 339 -10.18 -10.94 -2.97
C VAL A 339 -8.98 -11.43 -3.79
N SER A 340 -8.23 -10.51 -4.41
CA SER A 340 -7.01 -10.81 -5.16
C SER A 340 -5.94 -11.46 -4.30
N ASN A 341 -5.75 -10.98 -3.07
CA ASN A 341 -4.78 -11.54 -2.13
C ASN A 341 -5.10 -13.02 -1.81
N LEU A 342 -6.37 -13.36 -1.54
CA LEU A 342 -6.74 -14.76 -1.29
C LEU A 342 -6.28 -15.71 -2.41
N TYR A 343 -6.56 -15.36 -3.66
CA TYR A 343 -6.16 -16.20 -4.80
C TYR A 343 -4.66 -16.13 -5.10
N SER A 344 -4.03 -14.98 -4.87
CA SER A 344 -2.58 -14.82 -5.00
C SER A 344 -1.82 -15.72 -4.02
N ASP A 345 -2.29 -15.83 -2.77
CA ASP A 345 -1.65 -16.68 -1.75
C ASP A 345 -1.59 -18.15 -2.17
N ILE A 346 -2.62 -18.66 -2.85
CA ILE A 346 -2.61 -20.01 -3.44
C ILE A 346 -1.53 -20.13 -4.51
N LEU A 347 -1.45 -19.15 -5.43
CA LEU A 347 -0.46 -19.17 -6.51
C LEU A 347 0.98 -19.06 -5.97
N VAL A 348 1.17 -18.28 -4.90
CA VAL A 348 2.47 -18.17 -4.20
C VAL A 348 2.84 -19.50 -3.55
N TYR A 349 1.90 -20.16 -2.85
CA TYR A 349 2.11 -21.49 -2.28
C TYR A 349 2.53 -22.50 -3.34
N LEU A 350 1.86 -22.50 -4.49
CA LEU A 350 2.16 -23.37 -5.64
C LEU A 350 3.40 -22.92 -6.44
N LYS A 351 4.12 -21.87 -6.00
CA LYS A 351 5.30 -21.28 -6.69
C LYS A 351 4.97 -20.76 -8.11
N LYS A 352 3.74 -20.33 -8.36
CA LYS A 352 3.26 -19.81 -9.65
C LYS A 352 3.21 -18.28 -9.68
N THR A 353 4.18 -17.62 -9.08
CA THR A 353 4.26 -16.15 -8.95
C THR A 353 4.23 -15.41 -10.30
N LYS A 354 4.68 -16.06 -11.40
CA LYS A 354 4.58 -15.50 -12.76
C LYS A 354 3.13 -15.19 -13.14
N MET A 355 2.16 -16.00 -12.70
CA MET A 355 0.74 -15.76 -12.99
C MET A 355 0.21 -14.56 -12.21
N VAL A 356 0.68 -14.36 -10.98
CA VAL A 356 0.36 -13.15 -10.20
C VAL A 356 0.89 -11.90 -10.91
N MET A 357 2.14 -11.94 -11.39
CA MET A 357 2.75 -10.85 -12.16
C MET A 357 1.95 -10.52 -13.43
N VAL A 358 1.61 -11.54 -14.22
CA VAL A 358 0.86 -11.34 -15.48
C VAL A 358 -0.52 -10.76 -15.21
N SER A 359 -1.25 -11.27 -14.20
CA SER A 359 -2.57 -10.72 -13.83
C SER A 359 -2.49 -9.26 -13.40
N SER A 360 -1.48 -8.90 -12.60
CA SER A 360 -1.25 -7.51 -12.20
C SER A 360 -0.85 -6.61 -13.37
N ALA A 361 -0.03 -7.12 -14.30
CA ALA A 361 0.39 -6.37 -15.49
C ALA A 361 -0.81 -6.09 -16.44
N ILE A 362 -1.69 -7.08 -16.66
CA ILE A 362 -2.91 -6.90 -17.44
C ILE A 362 -3.82 -5.86 -16.78
N ALA A 363 -4.04 -5.96 -15.46
CA ALA A 363 -4.85 -5.01 -14.73
C ALA A 363 -4.27 -3.59 -14.77
N ALA A 364 -2.95 -3.45 -14.66
CA ALA A 364 -2.26 -2.16 -14.75
C ALA A 364 -2.39 -1.54 -16.15
N ALA A 365 -2.17 -2.33 -17.20
CA ALA A 365 -2.35 -1.87 -18.58
C ALA A 365 -3.79 -1.44 -18.84
N LEU A 366 -4.78 -2.25 -18.39
CA LEU A 366 -6.19 -1.93 -18.50
C LEU A 366 -6.52 -0.62 -17.76
N ASN A 367 -5.99 -0.44 -16.54
CA ASN A 367 -6.20 0.77 -15.75
C ASN A 367 -5.70 2.02 -16.47
N VAL A 368 -4.48 1.98 -17.01
CA VAL A 368 -3.90 3.11 -17.77
C VAL A 368 -4.74 3.45 -18.99
N VAL A 369 -5.14 2.44 -19.78
CA VAL A 369 -5.96 2.64 -20.97
C VAL A 369 -7.33 3.22 -20.61
N LEU A 370 -8.02 2.62 -19.64
CA LEU A 370 -9.32 3.10 -19.19
C LEU A 370 -9.23 4.51 -18.59
N ASN A 371 -8.20 4.79 -17.78
CA ASN A 371 -7.97 6.13 -17.23
C ASN A 371 -7.80 7.16 -18.34
N TYR A 372 -6.98 6.85 -19.37
CA TYR A 372 -6.78 7.77 -20.49
C TYR A 372 -8.08 8.13 -21.20
N ILE A 373 -8.94 7.15 -21.45
CA ILE A 373 -10.23 7.35 -22.13
C ILE A 373 -11.23 8.06 -21.22
N MET A 374 -11.39 7.54 -20.00
CA MET A 374 -12.51 7.92 -19.13
C MET A 374 -12.24 9.24 -18.38
N ILE A 375 -10.97 9.57 -18.03
CA ILE A 375 -10.65 10.86 -17.41
C ILE A 375 -10.86 11.99 -18.43
N ASN A 376 -10.49 11.79 -19.70
CA ASN A 376 -10.75 12.78 -20.75
C ASN A 376 -12.25 13.01 -20.98
N ALA A 377 -13.05 11.98 -20.91
CA ALA A 377 -14.49 12.04 -21.19
C ALA A 377 -15.31 12.55 -20.00
N TYR A 378 -14.96 12.14 -18.77
CA TYR A 378 -15.79 12.32 -17.56
C TYR A 378 -15.06 12.99 -16.39
N GLY A 379 -13.81 13.41 -16.58
CA GLY A 379 -13.00 14.03 -15.54
C GLY A 379 -12.44 13.04 -14.50
N TYR A 380 -11.80 13.57 -13.46
CA TYR A 380 -11.03 12.80 -12.49
C TYR A 380 -11.84 11.77 -11.69
N MET A 381 -13.15 11.96 -11.53
CA MET A 381 -14.00 11.01 -10.80
C MET A 381 -14.07 9.65 -11.50
N ALA A 382 -13.92 9.62 -12.82
CA ALA A 382 -13.92 8.38 -13.60
C ALA A 382 -12.77 7.45 -13.21
N ALA A 383 -11.63 7.99 -12.73
CA ALA A 383 -10.49 7.20 -12.29
C ALA A 383 -10.82 6.22 -11.15
N ALA A 384 -11.81 6.54 -10.32
CA ALA A 384 -12.27 5.65 -9.26
C ALA A 384 -12.96 4.38 -9.81
N TYR A 385 -13.74 4.55 -10.88
CA TYR A 385 -14.44 3.44 -11.54
C TYR A 385 -13.49 2.59 -12.39
N THR A 386 -12.55 3.22 -13.09
CA THR A 386 -11.52 2.48 -13.87
C THR A 386 -10.62 1.66 -12.96
N THR A 387 -10.29 2.19 -11.79
CA THR A 387 -9.53 1.47 -10.74
C THR A 387 -10.33 0.27 -10.21
N LEU A 388 -11.62 0.46 -9.91
CA LEU A 388 -12.51 -0.63 -9.52
C LEU A 388 -12.54 -1.74 -10.58
N ILE A 389 -12.78 -1.41 -11.85
CA ILE A 389 -12.82 -2.36 -12.96
C ILE A 389 -11.50 -3.14 -13.05
N SER A 390 -10.37 -2.45 -12.95
CA SER A 390 -9.05 -3.06 -13.03
C SER A 390 -8.78 -4.06 -11.90
N TYR A 391 -9.18 -3.75 -10.67
CA TYR A 391 -9.07 -4.70 -9.55
C TYR A 391 -10.04 -5.87 -9.67
N ILE A 392 -11.24 -5.67 -10.22
CA ILE A 392 -12.16 -6.78 -10.55
C ILE A 392 -11.51 -7.73 -11.56
N VAL A 393 -10.95 -7.19 -12.64
CA VAL A 393 -10.27 -8.00 -13.67
C VAL A 393 -9.08 -8.75 -13.08
N MET A 394 -8.28 -8.09 -12.23
CA MET A 394 -7.16 -8.74 -11.52
C MET A 394 -7.65 -9.92 -10.67
N ALA A 395 -8.69 -9.71 -9.87
CA ALA A 395 -9.26 -10.75 -9.01
C ALA A 395 -9.80 -11.94 -9.81
N LEU A 396 -10.48 -11.67 -10.94
CA LEU A 396 -10.98 -12.70 -11.83
C LEU A 396 -9.86 -13.53 -12.47
N LEU A 397 -8.81 -12.87 -12.98
CA LEU A 397 -7.66 -13.57 -13.56
C LEU A 397 -6.96 -14.45 -12.52
N LEU A 398 -6.70 -13.90 -11.33
CA LEU A 398 -6.08 -14.64 -10.22
C LEU A 398 -6.94 -15.82 -9.79
N SER A 399 -8.26 -15.66 -9.72
CA SER A 399 -9.20 -16.73 -9.38
C SER A 399 -9.17 -17.87 -10.42
N ILE A 400 -9.18 -17.56 -11.71
CA ILE A 400 -9.09 -18.53 -12.80
C ILE A 400 -7.77 -19.32 -12.72
N TRP A 401 -6.64 -18.61 -12.57
CA TRP A 401 -5.32 -19.24 -12.47
C TRP A 401 -5.18 -20.07 -11.21
N ALA A 402 -5.62 -19.57 -10.06
CA ALA A 402 -5.55 -20.29 -8.79
C ALA A 402 -6.35 -21.59 -8.82
N ASN A 403 -7.59 -21.55 -9.35
CA ASN A 403 -8.43 -22.74 -9.51
C ASN A 403 -7.80 -23.78 -10.43
N ARG A 404 -7.26 -23.33 -11.59
CA ARG A 404 -6.62 -24.21 -12.57
C ARG A 404 -5.38 -24.88 -12.02
N GLU A 405 -4.48 -24.10 -11.42
CA GLU A 405 -3.20 -24.62 -10.91
C GLU A 405 -3.40 -25.47 -9.64
N PHE A 406 -4.36 -25.13 -8.78
CA PHE A 406 -4.70 -25.93 -7.62
C PHE A 406 -5.15 -27.35 -8.02
N LYS A 407 -6.13 -27.45 -8.91
CA LYS A 407 -6.64 -28.74 -9.42
C LYS A 407 -5.57 -29.58 -10.12
N LYS A 408 -4.56 -28.92 -10.73
CA LYS A 408 -3.46 -29.60 -11.41
C LYS A 408 -2.45 -30.22 -10.43
N HIS A 409 -2.18 -29.54 -9.31
CA HIS A 409 -1.11 -29.92 -8.37
C HIS A 409 -1.64 -30.64 -7.12
N ILE A 410 -2.86 -30.34 -6.70
CA ILE A 410 -3.50 -30.92 -5.50
C ILE A 410 -4.79 -31.61 -5.95
N LYS A 411 -4.72 -32.93 -6.16
CA LYS A 411 -5.82 -33.72 -6.73
C LYS A 411 -6.73 -34.35 -5.68
N GLU A 412 -6.24 -34.51 -4.45
CA GLU A 412 -6.92 -35.24 -3.36
C GLU A 412 -7.86 -34.37 -2.52
N VAL A 413 -7.84 -33.05 -2.73
CA VAL A 413 -8.61 -32.09 -1.94
C VAL A 413 -9.38 -31.16 -2.86
N ASP A 414 -10.63 -30.88 -2.52
CA ASP A 414 -11.43 -29.86 -3.19
C ASP A 414 -10.77 -28.48 -3.07
N PHE A 415 -11.12 -27.59 -4.01
CA PHE A 415 -10.62 -26.23 -3.97
C PHE A 415 -10.92 -25.55 -2.63
N VAL A 416 -9.89 -24.98 -2.02
CA VAL A 416 -9.90 -24.49 -0.63
C VAL A 416 -10.86 -23.33 -0.36
N TYR A 417 -11.35 -22.65 -1.41
CA TYR A 417 -12.33 -21.58 -1.28
C TYR A 417 -13.67 -21.92 -1.92
N ASP A 418 -14.74 -21.27 -1.45
CA ASP A 418 -16.05 -21.31 -2.08
C ASP A 418 -16.21 -20.16 -3.07
N ASN A 419 -15.84 -20.39 -4.34
CA ASN A 419 -15.88 -19.38 -5.38
C ASN A 419 -17.28 -18.78 -5.60
N LYS A 420 -18.35 -19.59 -5.45
CA LYS A 420 -19.72 -19.10 -5.61
C LYS A 420 -20.07 -18.12 -4.49
N LEU A 421 -19.68 -18.45 -3.26
CA LEU A 421 -19.94 -17.58 -2.11
C LEU A 421 -19.06 -16.33 -2.14
N ILE A 422 -17.77 -16.43 -2.56
CA ILE A 422 -16.91 -15.26 -2.79
C ILE A 422 -17.56 -14.31 -3.81
N LEU A 423 -18.02 -14.86 -4.93
CA LEU A 423 -18.68 -14.07 -5.97
C LEU A 423 -19.96 -13.39 -5.43
N ALA A 424 -20.80 -14.13 -4.71
CA ALA A 424 -22.03 -13.60 -4.12
C ALA A 424 -21.74 -12.46 -3.12
N ILE A 425 -20.78 -12.65 -2.19
CA ILE A 425 -20.37 -11.61 -1.24
C ILE A 425 -19.80 -10.40 -1.99
N SER A 426 -19.01 -10.61 -3.03
CA SER A 426 -18.39 -9.53 -3.81
C SER A 426 -19.44 -8.70 -4.57
N ILE A 427 -20.40 -9.35 -5.22
CA ILE A 427 -21.51 -8.68 -5.91
C ILE A 427 -22.35 -7.89 -4.90
N MET A 428 -22.71 -8.51 -3.77
CA MET A 428 -23.49 -7.84 -2.74
C MET A 428 -22.73 -6.63 -2.17
N THR A 429 -21.43 -6.76 -1.90
CA THR A 429 -20.58 -5.66 -1.42
C THR A 429 -20.58 -4.49 -2.41
N LEU A 430 -20.42 -4.78 -3.70
CA LEU A 430 -20.46 -3.74 -4.74
C LEU A 430 -21.81 -3.05 -4.82
N ILE A 431 -22.91 -3.82 -4.91
CA ILE A 431 -24.26 -3.26 -5.03
C ILE A 431 -24.55 -2.37 -3.84
N VAL A 432 -24.31 -2.85 -2.63
CA VAL A 432 -24.58 -2.09 -1.40
C VAL A 432 -23.66 -0.87 -1.29
N SER A 433 -22.38 -0.97 -1.66
CA SER A 433 -21.46 0.17 -1.66
C SER A 433 -21.85 1.24 -2.69
N LEU A 434 -22.21 0.86 -3.91
CA LEU A 434 -22.59 1.80 -4.95
C LEU A 434 -23.98 2.41 -4.69
N PHE A 435 -24.88 1.64 -4.06
CA PHE A 435 -26.19 2.17 -3.65
C PHE A 435 -26.08 3.32 -2.63
N ALA A 436 -25.00 3.38 -1.84
CA ALA A 436 -24.76 4.50 -0.92
C ALA A 436 -24.74 5.86 -1.64
N ILE A 437 -24.33 5.92 -2.91
CA ILE A 437 -24.33 7.14 -3.74
C ILE A 437 -25.73 7.76 -3.78
N SER A 438 -26.77 6.95 -3.94
CA SER A 438 -28.15 7.40 -4.08
C SER A 438 -28.74 7.96 -2.79
N ILE A 439 -28.14 7.65 -1.63
CA ILE A 439 -28.66 8.03 -0.33
C ILE A 439 -27.73 8.96 0.47
N TYR A 440 -26.65 9.48 -0.15
CA TYR A 440 -25.73 10.39 0.52
C TYR A 440 -26.40 11.65 1.05
N ASP A 441 -27.41 12.14 0.37
CA ASP A 441 -28.17 13.33 0.78
C ASP A 441 -29.23 13.03 1.87
N TYR A 442 -29.56 11.75 2.11
CA TYR A 442 -30.57 11.33 3.09
C TYR A 442 -29.93 10.84 4.39
N ALA A 443 -29.47 11.75 5.24
CA ALA A 443 -28.67 11.42 6.43
C ALA A 443 -29.35 10.40 7.35
N ILE A 444 -30.66 10.51 7.62
CA ILE A 444 -31.39 9.60 8.51
C ILE A 444 -31.39 8.16 7.97
N VAL A 445 -31.69 8.00 6.67
CA VAL A 445 -31.70 6.67 6.02
C VAL A 445 -30.31 6.06 6.07
N ARG A 446 -29.30 6.86 5.77
CA ARG A 446 -27.90 6.45 5.79
C ARG A 446 -27.43 6.01 7.18
N TYR A 447 -27.79 6.75 8.23
CA TYR A 447 -27.47 6.36 9.61
C TYR A 447 -28.20 5.10 10.04
N ALA A 448 -29.44 4.90 9.65
CA ALA A 448 -30.17 3.67 9.94
C ALA A 448 -29.48 2.46 9.28
N VAL A 449 -29.10 2.57 8.01
CA VAL A 449 -28.35 1.51 7.30
C VAL A 449 -26.98 1.29 7.93
N ALA A 450 -26.24 2.36 8.25
CA ALA A 450 -24.94 2.26 8.91
C ALA A 450 -25.03 1.57 10.29
N ALA A 451 -26.07 1.87 11.08
CA ALA A 451 -26.31 1.23 12.37
C ALA A 451 -26.57 -0.28 12.22
N VAL A 452 -27.40 -0.67 11.25
CA VAL A 452 -27.65 -2.09 10.94
C VAL A 452 -26.35 -2.80 10.54
N ILE A 453 -25.56 -2.19 9.66
CA ILE A 453 -24.26 -2.74 9.21
C ILE A 453 -23.29 -2.81 10.39
N PHE A 454 -23.23 -1.80 11.27
CA PHE A 454 -22.38 -1.80 12.45
C PHE A 454 -22.73 -2.93 13.41
N ILE A 455 -24.02 -3.14 13.69
CA ILE A 455 -24.50 -4.25 14.54
C ILE A 455 -24.13 -5.59 13.90
N ALA A 456 -24.38 -5.74 12.58
CA ALA A 456 -24.02 -6.94 11.85
C ALA A 456 -22.49 -7.19 11.91
N THR A 457 -21.67 -6.17 11.76
CA THR A 457 -20.21 -6.25 11.85
C THR A 457 -19.76 -6.68 13.24
N ALA A 458 -20.35 -6.11 14.30
CA ALA A 458 -20.03 -6.46 15.68
C ALA A 458 -20.41 -7.91 16.00
N VAL A 459 -21.62 -8.33 15.63
CA VAL A 459 -22.09 -9.72 15.83
C VAL A 459 -21.21 -10.71 15.07
N TYR A 460 -20.90 -10.40 13.81
CA TYR A 460 -20.06 -11.25 12.97
C TYR A 460 -18.62 -11.32 13.47
N GLY A 461 -18.07 -10.18 13.95
CA GLY A 461 -16.74 -10.11 14.56
C GLY A 461 -16.64 -10.97 15.83
N ILE A 462 -17.65 -10.92 16.71
CA ILE A 462 -17.72 -11.77 17.91
C ILE A 462 -17.78 -13.26 17.51
N HIS A 463 -18.57 -13.59 16.51
CA HIS A 463 -18.68 -14.97 16.00
C HIS A 463 -17.34 -15.45 15.43
N TYR A 464 -16.66 -14.62 14.66
CA TYR A 464 -15.32 -14.91 14.10
C TYR A 464 -14.27 -15.14 15.19
N LEU A 465 -14.26 -14.31 16.24
CA LEU A 465 -13.34 -14.46 17.37
C LEU A 465 -13.60 -15.76 18.15
N LYS A 466 -14.87 -16.17 18.32
CA LYS A 466 -15.21 -17.46 18.93
C LYS A 466 -14.70 -18.63 18.10
N GLN A 467 -14.89 -18.62 16.78
CA GLN A 467 -14.36 -19.65 15.87
C GLN A 467 -12.83 -19.79 15.96
N ASN A 468 -12.11 -18.68 16.08
CA ASN A 468 -10.65 -18.68 16.22
C ASN A 468 -10.16 -19.21 17.58
N LYS A 469 -10.95 -19.04 18.65
CA LYS A 469 -10.63 -19.67 19.96
C LYS A 469 -10.76 -21.19 19.91
N ASP A 470 -11.76 -21.69 19.21
CA ASP A 470 -11.95 -23.13 19.05
C ASP A 470 -10.83 -23.78 18.23
N MET A 471 -10.26 -23.05 17.25
CA MET A 471 -9.09 -23.52 16.51
C MET A 471 -7.80 -23.61 17.33
N LYS A 472 -7.65 -22.77 18.36
CA LYS A 472 -6.50 -22.87 19.29
C LYS A 472 -6.64 -24.06 20.24
N LYS A 473 -7.86 -24.45 20.58
CA LYS A 473 -8.12 -25.64 21.38
C LYS A 473 -7.87 -26.95 20.62
N ASP A 474 -8.14 -26.96 19.32
CA ASP A 474 -7.89 -28.14 18.45
C ASP A 474 -6.37 -28.37 18.19
N ARG A 475 -5.49 -27.46 18.64
CA ARG A 475 -4.02 -27.54 18.51
C ARG A 475 -3.29 -27.88 19.82
N ALA A 476 -4.00 -27.86 20.96
CA ALA A 476 -3.49 -28.25 22.27
C ALA A 476 -3.92 -29.68 22.61
#